data_e811511e29e2035ad650e7e3d9ffc451
#
_entry.id   e811511e29e2035ad650e7e3d9ffc451
#
_cell.length_a   1.000
_cell.length_b   1.000
_cell.length_c   1.000
_cell.angle_alpha   90.00
_cell.angle_beta   90.00
_cell.angle_gamma   90.00
#
_symmetry.space_group_name_H-M   'P 1'
#
loop_
_entity.id
_entity.type
_entity.pdbx_description
1 polymer ?
#
loop_
_entity_poly.entity_id
_entity_poly.type
_entity_poly.pdbx_seq_one_letter_code
_entity_poly.pdbx_strand_id
1 'polypeptide(L)'
;MAGALLVLAAAPPPARYDILFENARVVDGTGAPWFLADVGVRGGKIAAVGRLAGSPATRTIDASGLVVAPGFIDLLGQSEYNVLVDGRAASKITQGITTEITGEGESIAPTDEKRIAENADVYKKYGVRPDWRTLAQYFATLERRGTAINLGTFIGSGGVRAMVVGMGKRPASPAEMKRMEALVDQAMHEGALGVSSSLQYIPNIYSETSELVALAKVAARYGGAYFTHQRSESGRLSASLDEVFTIAREAKIRTQIWHLKTAYKPNFGRMPEILKRIEDARAEGLDVAANQYPWNRASNGLDACLPPWVREGGREALLKRLADPAVRERVKTDMAKEAADWENQYLGAGGAEGVMVAEVLDPGLKKYEGKTIAAIAAEEKKDPRDAIIDIVLADRANAGCIISIMDEKDVLAALAHPLVSFGTDSPAKATDGPLSHETSHPRGWGSAARILGYYVREEKVLRLEEAIRKMTSFAAEAAGLPDRGLVRPGFAADLAVFDPATVRSAATFETPNRYSEGFRYVAVNGVLVVDDGKITGKTPGRALKGPGYRKGPKTDRPSSKASG
;
A
#
# COMPACT_ATOMS: atom_id res chain seq x y z
N MET A 1 -5.61 34.32 -68.65
CA MET A 1 -4.73 33.46 -67.85
C MET A 1 -4.79 33.96 -66.36
N ALA A 2 -5.57 33.29 -65.52
CA ALA A 2 -5.67 33.61 -64.08
C ALA A 2 -4.67 32.71 -63.32
N GLY A 3 -3.66 33.31 -62.73
CA GLY A 3 -2.68 32.60 -61.94
C GLY A 3 -3.25 32.31 -60.55
N ALA A 4 -3.42 31.03 -60.18
CA ALA A 4 -3.80 30.60 -58.85
C ALA A 4 -2.57 30.72 -57.92
N LEU A 5 -2.61 31.64 -56.96
CA LEU A 5 -1.66 31.70 -55.84
C LEU A 5 -1.92 30.51 -54.92
N LEU A 6 -1.03 29.51 -54.90
CA LEU A 6 -1.00 28.49 -53.85
C LEU A 6 -0.46 29.16 -52.56
N VAL A 7 -1.32 29.45 -51.62
CA VAL A 7 -0.92 29.77 -50.24
C VAL A 7 -0.50 28.47 -49.56
N LEU A 8 0.79 28.19 -49.48
CA LEU A 8 1.35 27.15 -48.61
C LEU A 8 1.05 27.56 -47.15
N ALA A 9 0.05 26.93 -46.54
CA ALA A 9 -0.15 27.05 -45.11
C ALA A 9 1.12 26.51 -44.41
N ALA A 10 1.79 27.37 -43.64
CA ALA A 10 2.93 26.97 -42.84
C ALA A 10 2.47 25.84 -41.87
N ALA A 11 3.23 24.74 -41.86
CA ALA A 11 2.97 23.68 -40.89
C ALA A 11 2.97 24.28 -39.48
N PRO A 12 2.02 23.90 -38.61
CA PRO A 12 2.01 24.40 -37.26
C PRO A 12 3.38 24.13 -36.60
N PRO A 13 3.90 25.04 -35.78
CA PRO A 13 5.18 24.84 -35.14
C PRO A 13 5.16 23.53 -34.34
N PRO A 14 6.28 22.78 -34.30
CA PRO A 14 6.34 21.52 -33.57
C PRO A 14 5.91 21.74 -32.15
N ALA A 15 4.99 20.91 -31.67
CA ALA A 15 4.40 21.08 -30.34
C ALA A 15 5.49 20.92 -29.27
N ARG A 16 5.65 21.94 -28.43
CA ARG A 16 6.64 22.04 -27.36
C ARG A 16 6.37 20.99 -26.27
N TYR A 17 7.42 20.31 -25.78
CA TYR A 17 7.35 19.46 -24.60
C TYR A 17 7.35 20.31 -23.31
N ASP A 18 6.67 19.83 -22.27
CA ASP A 18 6.77 20.41 -20.92
C ASP A 18 8.12 20.05 -20.31
N ILE A 19 8.49 18.75 -20.44
CA ILE A 19 9.79 18.19 -20.02
C ILE A 19 10.30 17.29 -21.13
N LEU A 20 11.59 17.39 -21.43
CA LEU A 20 12.32 16.49 -22.32
C LEU A 20 13.50 15.90 -21.55
N PHE A 21 13.49 14.57 -21.33
CA PHE A 21 14.65 13.83 -20.84
C PHE A 21 15.45 13.34 -22.03
N GLU A 22 16.68 13.79 -22.17
CA GLU A 22 17.57 13.41 -23.29
C GLU A 22 18.61 12.38 -22.82
N ASN A 23 19.07 11.53 -23.75
CA ASN A 23 20.16 10.56 -23.58
C ASN A 23 19.89 9.48 -22.49
N ALA A 24 18.64 9.14 -22.23
CA ALA A 24 18.26 8.24 -21.15
C ALA A 24 18.48 6.75 -21.48
N ARG A 25 18.84 5.96 -20.49
CA ARG A 25 18.60 4.50 -20.51
C ARG A 25 17.13 4.26 -20.16
N VAL A 26 16.31 4.01 -21.17
CA VAL A 26 14.88 3.76 -20.95
C VAL A 26 14.67 2.30 -20.59
N VAL A 27 14.14 2.04 -19.40
CA VAL A 27 13.59 0.75 -18.97
C VAL A 27 12.08 0.91 -18.97
N ASP A 28 11.43 0.47 -20.04
CA ASP A 28 10.07 0.87 -20.37
C ASP A 28 8.96 0.23 -19.54
N GLY A 29 9.31 -0.69 -18.65
CA GLY A 29 8.36 -1.40 -17.79
C GLY A 29 7.85 -2.72 -18.37
N THR A 30 8.25 -3.11 -19.57
CA THR A 30 7.81 -4.38 -20.19
C THR A 30 8.60 -5.60 -19.71
N GLY A 31 9.76 -5.41 -19.07
CA GLY A 31 10.74 -6.46 -18.76
C GLY A 31 11.72 -6.73 -19.91
N ALA A 32 11.55 -6.08 -21.06
CA ALA A 32 12.51 -6.11 -22.18
C ALA A 32 13.80 -5.36 -21.81
N PRO A 33 14.95 -5.69 -22.48
CA PRO A 33 16.20 -4.97 -22.27
C PRO A 33 16.04 -3.45 -22.47
N TRP A 34 16.76 -2.65 -21.68
CA TRP A 34 16.78 -1.20 -21.83
C TRP A 34 17.35 -0.74 -23.19
N PHE A 35 16.98 0.45 -23.61
CA PHE A 35 17.48 1.07 -24.84
C PHE A 35 17.76 2.57 -24.61
N LEU A 36 18.61 3.15 -25.44
CA LEU A 36 18.89 4.59 -25.40
C LEU A 36 17.80 5.35 -26.18
N ALA A 37 17.16 6.30 -25.50
CA ALA A 37 16.18 7.19 -26.13
C ALA A 37 15.97 8.45 -25.29
N ASP A 38 15.32 9.44 -25.91
CA ASP A 38 14.77 10.59 -25.25
C ASP A 38 13.29 10.35 -24.91
N VAL A 39 12.80 10.97 -23.82
CA VAL A 39 11.42 10.87 -23.38
C VAL A 39 10.81 12.27 -23.29
N GLY A 40 9.86 12.56 -24.16
CA GLY A 40 9.14 13.83 -24.21
C GLY A 40 7.81 13.76 -23.47
N VAL A 41 7.60 14.66 -22.49
CA VAL A 41 6.38 14.78 -21.68
C VAL A 41 5.61 16.02 -22.12
N ARG A 42 4.28 15.90 -22.27
CA ARG A 42 3.39 17.01 -22.59
C ARG A 42 1.97 16.76 -22.05
N GLY A 43 1.40 17.77 -21.38
CA GLY A 43 0.03 17.72 -20.87
C GLY A 43 -0.22 16.58 -19.89
N GLY A 44 0.79 16.25 -19.07
CA GLY A 44 0.70 15.18 -18.07
C GLY A 44 0.85 13.77 -18.65
N LYS A 45 1.19 13.63 -19.93
CA LYS A 45 1.37 12.34 -20.62
C LYS A 45 2.74 12.23 -21.26
N ILE A 46 3.21 10.99 -21.42
CA ILE A 46 4.33 10.68 -22.30
C ILE A 46 3.86 10.94 -23.74
N ALA A 47 4.44 11.93 -24.38
CA ALA A 47 4.05 12.35 -25.72
C ALA A 47 4.83 11.60 -26.81
N ALA A 48 6.13 11.35 -26.56
CA ALA A 48 7.00 10.63 -27.49
C ALA A 48 8.15 9.95 -26.74
N VAL A 49 8.66 8.86 -27.35
CA VAL A 49 9.89 8.16 -26.95
C VAL A 49 10.69 7.89 -28.21
N GLY A 50 11.95 8.28 -28.26
CA GLY A 50 12.80 8.10 -29.45
C GLY A 50 13.93 9.12 -29.51
N ARG A 51 14.33 9.53 -30.72
CA ARG A 51 15.32 10.60 -30.95
C ARG A 51 14.62 11.94 -30.99
N LEU A 52 14.68 12.70 -29.93
CA LEU A 52 13.97 13.98 -29.75
C LEU A 52 14.92 15.15 -29.49
N ALA A 53 16.24 14.92 -29.51
CA ALA A 53 17.25 15.93 -29.23
C ALA A 53 17.04 17.17 -30.12
N GLY A 54 17.10 18.37 -29.52
CA GLY A 54 16.84 19.63 -30.18
C GLY A 54 15.36 19.97 -30.37
N SER A 55 14.43 19.13 -29.96
CA SER A 55 13.00 19.46 -29.95
C SER A 55 12.68 20.57 -28.94
N PRO A 56 11.73 21.48 -29.25
CA PRO A 56 11.34 22.54 -28.32
C PRO A 56 10.79 21.96 -27.02
N ALA A 57 11.36 22.36 -25.88
CA ALA A 57 10.89 22.00 -24.55
C ALA A 57 10.87 23.20 -23.60
N THR A 58 10.01 23.17 -22.60
CA THR A 58 10.04 24.16 -21.50
C THR A 58 11.23 23.87 -20.60
N ARG A 59 11.52 22.60 -20.40
CA ARG A 59 12.66 22.13 -19.63
C ARG A 59 13.28 20.90 -20.31
N THR A 60 14.57 20.97 -20.59
CA THR A 60 15.38 19.84 -21.04
C THR A 60 16.24 19.36 -19.88
N ILE A 61 16.31 18.06 -19.67
CA ILE A 61 17.08 17.39 -18.63
C ILE A 61 17.99 16.38 -19.32
N ASP A 62 19.30 16.53 -19.17
CA ASP A 62 20.25 15.52 -19.60
C ASP A 62 20.19 14.34 -18.63
N ALA A 63 19.72 13.20 -19.12
CA ALA A 63 19.60 11.94 -18.39
C ALA A 63 20.73 10.96 -18.72
N SER A 64 21.86 11.45 -19.23
CA SER A 64 23.04 10.62 -19.52
C SER A 64 23.47 9.84 -18.29
N GLY A 65 23.60 8.51 -18.42
CA GLY A 65 23.95 7.60 -17.32
C GLY A 65 22.78 7.24 -16.39
N LEU A 66 21.66 7.96 -16.46
CA LEU A 66 20.47 7.68 -15.66
C LEU A 66 19.52 6.68 -16.33
N VAL A 67 18.77 5.99 -15.52
CA VAL A 67 17.60 5.19 -15.93
C VAL A 67 16.36 6.06 -15.89
N VAL A 68 15.59 6.07 -16.98
CA VAL A 68 14.21 6.57 -17.02
C VAL A 68 13.29 5.37 -17.06
N ALA A 69 12.49 5.19 -16.00
CA ALA A 69 11.52 4.11 -15.84
C ALA A 69 10.12 4.69 -15.60
N PRO A 70 9.06 3.88 -15.77
CA PRO A 70 7.75 4.29 -15.26
C PRO A 70 7.82 4.52 -13.75
N GLY A 71 7.03 5.44 -13.23
CA GLY A 71 6.88 5.62 -11.79
C GLY A 71 6.36 4.36 -11.11
N PHE A 72 6.92 4.03 -9.96
CA PHE A 72 6.60 2.79 -9.26
C PHE A 72 5.19 2.83 -8.66
N ILE A 73 4.54 1.68 -8.67
CA ILE A 73 3.20 1.46 -8.14
C ILE A 73 3.32 0.58 -6.90
N ASP A 74 3.05 1.17 -5.75
CA ASP A 74 2.98 0.48 -4.47
C ASP A 74 1.62 -0.21 -4.34
N LEU A 75 1.58 -1.54 -4.46
CA LEU A 75 0.33 -2.32 -4.42
C LEU A 75 -0.21 -2.54 -3.00
N LEU A 76 0.51 -2.10 -1.99
CA LEU A 76 0.07 -2.15 -0.61
C LEU A 76 0.63 -0.94 0.14
N GLY A 77 -0.03 0.18 -0.02
CA GLY A 77 0.19 1.34 0.79
C GLY A 77 -0.89 1.49 1.88
N GLN A 78 -0.65 2.38 2.80
CA GLN A 78 -1.58 2.67 3.91
C GLN A 78 -1.67 4.17 4.15
N SER A 79 -1.57 4.96 3.05
CA SER A 79 -1.42 6.42 3.14
C SER A 79 -2.73 7.19 3.03
N GLU A 80 -3.89 6.55 3.00
CA GLU A 80 -5.20 7.21 2.77
C GLU A 80 -5.41 8.39 3.70
N TYR A 81 -5.00 8.25 4.94
CA TYR A 81 -5.10 9.30 5.94
C TYR A 81 -3.87 10.22 5.92
N ASN A 82 -2.66 9.64 5.81
CA ASN A 82 -1.39 10.36 5.91
C ASN A 82 -1.22 11.42 4.84
N VAL A 83 -1.66 11.18 3.60
CA VAL A 83 -1.62 12.17 2.51
C VAL A 83 -2.55 13.36 2.73
N LEU A 84 -3.55 13.24 3.62
CA LEU A 84 -4.40 14.36 4.02
C LEU A 84 -3.74 15.21 5.12
N VAL A 85 -2.80 14.63 5.86
CA VAL A 85 -1.99 15.31 6.89
C VAL A 85 -0.80 16.01 6.25
N ASP A 86 -0.08 15.30 5.38
CA ASP A 86 1.05 15.82 4.60
C ASP A 86 0.99 15.30 3.16
N GLY A 87 0.46 16.14 2.27
CA GLY A 87 0.29 15.82 0.85
C GLY A 87 1.60 15.60 0.09
N ARG A 88 2.77 15.89 0.67
CA ARG A 88 4.07 15.66 0.01
C ARG A 88 4.36 14.18 -0.22
N ALA A 89 3.79 13.28 0.61
CA ALA A 89 4.07 11.85 0.56
C ALA A 89 5.58 11.54 0.43
N ALA A 90 6.40 12.26 1.21
CA ALA A 90 7.84 12.42 1.01
C ALA A 90 8.58 11.08 0.95
N SER A 91 8.30 10.14 1.87
CA SER A 91 8.96 8.82 1.88
C SER A 91 8.59 7.96 0.68
N LYS A 92 7.48 8.24 -0.01
CA LYS A 92 7.06 7.53 -1.22
C LYS A 92 7.77 8.08 -2.46
N ILE A 93 7.68 9.39 -2.69
CA ILE A 93 8.27 10.01 -3.89
C ILE A 93 9.79 9.88 -3.92
N THR A 94 10.47 9.91 -2.78
CA THR A 94 11.93 9.72 -2.70
C THR A 94 12.39 8.29 -3.01
N GLN A 95 11.46 7.34 -3.18
CA GLN A 95 11.69 5.98 -3.66
C GLN A 95 11.26 5.79 -5.13
N GLY A 96 10.83 6.84 -5.83
CA GLY A 96 10.28 6.73 -7.18
C GLY A 96 8.84 6.22 -7.23
N ILE A 97 8.14 6.09 -6.09
CA ILE A 97 6.73 5.70 -6.03
C ILE A 97 5.88 6.91 -6.44
N THR A 98 5.08 6.73 -7.47
CA THR A 98 4.18 7.76 -8.04
C THR A 98 2.71 7.43 -7.85
N THR A 99 2.43 6.18 -7.54
CA THR A 99 1.08 5.66 -7.35
C THR A 99 1.06 4.70 -6.16
N GLU A 100 0.03 4.80 -5.34
CA GLU A 100 -0.18 3.93 -4.21
C GLU A 100 -1.59 3.34 -4.25
N ILE A 101 -1.70 2.05 -3.93
CA ILE A 101 -2.95 1.31 -3.80
C ILE A 101 -3.15 0.96 -2.34
N THR A 102 -4.31 1.29 -1.82
CA THR A 102 -4.64 1.24 -0.38
C THR A 102 -5.91 0.46 -0.10
N GLY A 103 -6.33 0.40 1.16
CA GLY A 103 -7.59 -0.20 1.58
C GLY A 103 -7.46 -1.66 1.99
N GLU A 104 -6.42 -2.03 2.76
CA GLU A 104 -6.20 -3.39 3.26
C GLU A 104 -7.22 -3.76 4.34
N GLY A 105 -8.22 -4.56 3.97
CA GLY A 105 -9.27 -5.08 4.86
C GLY A 105 -10.15 -4.03 5.51
N GLU A 106 -9.62 -2.87 5.84
CA GLU A 106 -10.32 -1.66 6.21
C GLU A 106 -9.95 -0.55 5.23
N SER A 107 -10.94 0.17 4.72
CA SER A 107 -10.73 1.32 3.84
C SER A 107 -11.13 2.61 4.55
N ILE A 108 -10.58 3.73 4.09
CA ILE A 108 -10.87 5.07 4.63
C ILE A 108 -12.35 5.47 4.47
N ALA A 109 -13.06 4.82 3.56
CA ALA A 109 -14.50 4.94 3.31
C ALA A 109 -15.04 3.59 2.74
N PRO A 110 -16.33 3.25 2.99
CA PRO A 110 -17.32 4.05 3.74
C PRO A 110 -17.00 4.12 5.24
N THR A 111 -17.50 5.17 5.90
CA THR A 111 -17.36 5.35 7.35
C THR A 111 -18.61 6.02 7.95
N ASP A 112 -18.77 5.93 9.27
CA ASP A 112 -19.88 6.55 10.00
C ASP A 112 -19.39 7.27 11.27
N GLU A 113 -20.30 7.95 11.99
CA GLU A 113 -19.96 8.71 13.19
C GLU A 113 -19.36 7.82 14.29
N LYS A 114 -19.79 6.57 14.40
CA LYS A 114 -19.26 5.63 15.38
C LYS A 114 -17.81 5.32 15.12
N ARG A 115 -17.46 4.95 13.88
CA ARG A 115 -16.08 4.66 13.49
C ARG A 115 -15.17 5.90 13.58
N ILE A 116 -15.71 7.08 13.27
CA ILE A 116 -14.99 8.34 13.45
C ILE A 116 -14.69 8.58 14.93
N ALA A 117 -15.64 8.32 15.82
CA ALA A 117 -15.45 8.47 17.25
C ALA A 117 -14.41 7.48 17.83
N GLU A 118 -14.39 6.24 17.33
CA GLU A 118 -13.42 5.21 17.71
C GLU A 118 -11.96 5.60 17.39
N ASN A 119 -11.73 6.48 16.42
CA ASN A 119 -10.40 6.95 16.00
C ASN A 119 -10.14 8.42 16.38
N ALA A 120 -10.91 9.00 17.29
CA ALA A 120 -10.84 10.42 17.64
C ALA A 120 -9.45 10.87 18.11
N ASP A 121 -8.72 10.01 18.82
CA ASP A 121 -7.38 10.32 19.33
C ASP A 121 -6.38 10.56 18.18
N VAL A 122 -6.44 9.72 17.13
CA VAL A 122 -5.61 9.86 15.92
C VAL A 122 -5.96 11.15 15.17
N TYR A 123 -7.24 11.43 15.00
CA TYR A 123 -7.70 12.64 14.30
C TYR A 123 -7.33 13.91 15.07
N LYS A 124 -7.37 13.86 16.41
CA LYS A 124 -6.93 14.96 17.27
C LYS A 124 -5.42 15.20 17.15
N LYS A 125 -4.62 14.12 17.18
CA LYS A 125 -3.16 14.22 17.04
C LYS A 125 -2.74 14.91 15.75
N TYR A 126 -3.32 14.52 14.62
CA TYR A 126 -2.92 15.01 13.30
C TYR A 126 -3.75 16.19 12.78
N GLY A 127 -4.77 16.64 13.52
CA GLY A 127 -5.61 17.78 13.14
C GLY A 127 -6.49 17.56 11.90
N VAL A 128 -6.68 16.32 11.48
CA VAL A 128 -7.53 15.97 10.32
C VAL A 128 -8.66 15.05 10.79
N ARG A 129 -9.88 15.58 10.81
CA ARG A 129 -11.09 14.79 11.06
C ARG A 129 -11.80 14.49 9.74
N PRO A 130 -12.33 13.26 9.54
CA PRO A 130 -13.10 12.92 8.34
C PRO A 130 -14.34 13.81 8.15
N ASP A 131 -14.40 14.48 7.01
CA ASP A 131 -15.58 15.22 6.52
C ASP A 131 -16.36 14.45 5.44
N TRP A 132 -15.97 13.19 5.22
CA TRP A 132 -16.55 12.26 4.25
C TRP A 132 -17.23 11.08 4.94
N ARG A 133 -18.17 10.42 4.22
CA ARG A 133 -18.84 9.18 4.61
C ARG A 133 -18.74 8.14 3.51
N THR A 134 -18.60 8.57 2.26
CA THR A 134 -18.50 7.70 1.09
C THR A 134 -17.14 7.85 0.39
N LEU A 135 -16.80 6.92 -0.47
CA LEU A 135 -15.54 6.94 -1.21
C LEU A 135 -15.47 8.14 -2.16
N ALA A 136 -16.58 8.50 -2.81
CA ALA A 136 -16.63 9.68 -3.67
C ALA A 136 -16.33 10.98 -2.90
N GLN A 137 -16.83 11.11 -1.67
CA GLN A 137 -16.55 12.25 -0.80
C GLN A 137 -15.08 12.28 -0.37
N TYR A 138 -14.51 11.13 0.00
CA TYR A 138 -13.09 11.02 0.32
C TYR A 138 -12.21 11.45 -0.86
N PHE A 139 -12.50 10.95 -2.07
CA PHE A 139 -11.74 11.33 -3.26
C PHE A 139 -11.85 12.85 -3.56
N ALA A 140 -13.02 13.44 -3.35
CA ALA A 140 -13.18 14.89 -3.49
C ALA A 140 -12.34 15.66 -2.44
N THR A 141 -12.24 15.14 -1.22
CA THR A 141 -11.38 15.72 -0.16
C THR A 141 -9.90 15.57 -0.50
N LEU A 142 -9.47 14.40 -0.99
CA LEU A 142 -8.11 14.14 -1.44
C LEU A 142 -7.69 15.12 -2.56
N GLU A 143 -8.52 15.28 -3.59
CA GLU A 143 -8.25 16.19 -4.71
C GLU A 143 -8.25 17.67 -4.29
N ARG A 144 -9.11 18.05 -3.33
CA ARG A 144 -9.14 19.41 -2.79
C ARG A 144 -7.88 19.74 -1.96
N ARG A 145 -7.38 18.79 -1.16
CA ARG A 145 -6.17 18.97 -0.34
C ARG A 145 -4.90 18.86 -1.15
N GLY A 146 -4.90 18.03 -2.18
CA GLY A 146 -3.75 17.74 -3.03
C GLY A 146 -2.81 16.71 -2.41
N THR A 147 -2.22 15.88 -3.27
CA THR A 147 -1.21 14.88 -2.90
C THR A 147 -0.14 14.80 -3.99
N ALA A 148 1.10 14.48 -3.61
CA ALA A 148 2.21 14.32 -4.56
C ALA A 148 2.10 13.03 -5.38
N ILE A 149 1.41 12.01 -4.85
CA ILE A 149 1.24 10.70 -5.51
C ILE A 149 -0.20 10.48 -5.96
N ASN A 150 -0.40 9.63 -6.96
CA ASN A 150 -1.72 9.12 -7.28
C ASN A 150 -2.15 8.09 -6.23
N LEU A 151 -3.43 8.05 -5.91
CA LEU A 151 -3.97 7.12 -4.91
C LEU A 151 -5.23 6.43 -5.43
N GLY A 152 -5.20 5.09 -5.48
CA GLY A 152 -6.34 4.23 -5.68
C GLY A 152 -6.63 3.41 -4.43
N THR A 153 -7.88 3.00 -4.21
CA THR A 153 -8.22 2.23 -3.01
C THR A 153 -9.20 1.10 -3.31
N PHE A 154 -9.08 0.03 -2.55
CA PHE A 154 -10.09 -1.02 -2.44
C PHE A 154 -11.13 -0.63 -1.39
N ILE A 155 -12.33 -1.26 -1.47
CA ILE A 155 -13.24 -1.26 -0.33
C ILE A 155 -12.91 -2.45 0.57
N GLY A 156 -12.62 -2.16 1.86
CA GLY A 156 -12.27 -3.19 2.83
C GLY A 156 -13.49 -3.94 3.36
N SER A 157 -13.55 -5.27 3.18
CA SER A 157 -14.65 -6.11 3.68
C SER A 157 -14.75 -6.08 5.21
N GLY A 158 -13.62 -5.94 5.92
CA GLY A 158 -13.58 -5.77 7.38
C GLY A 158 -14.27 -4.48 7.83
N GLY A 159 -14.01 -3.36 7.15
CA GLY A 159 -14.68 -2.09 7.41
C GLY A 159 -16.19 -2.15 7.15
N VAL A 160 -16.58 -2.76 6.03
CA VAL A 160 -17.99 -2.99 5.69
C VAL A 160 -18.67 -3.89 6.74
N ARG A 161 -18.01 -4.96 7.17
CA ARG A 161 -18.50 -5.85 8.21
C ARG A 161 -18.65 -5.14 9.56
N ALA A 162 -17.67 -4.33 9.95
CA ALA A 162 -17.72 -3.55 11.19
C ALA A 162 -18.94 -2.61 11.25
N MET A 163 -19.28 -1.98 10.13
CA MET A 163 -20.45 -1.08 10.02
C MET A 163 -21.78 -1.82 10.06
N VAL A 164 -21.86 -3.03 9.51
CA VAL A 164 -23.14 -3.73 9.31
C VAL A 164 -23.40 -4.80 10.35
N VAL A 165 -22.38 -5.64 10.63
CA VAL A 165 -22.46 -6.78 11.56
C VAL A 165 -21.92 -6.40 12.94
N GLY A 166 -20.91 -5.51 12.98
CA GLY A 166 -20.19 -5.13 14.20
C GLY A 166 -18.93 -5.94 14.42
N MET A 167 -18.35 -5.79 15.61
CA MET A 167 -17.03 -6.34 15.99
C MET A 167 -17.11 -7.72 16.69
N GLY A 168 -18.29 -8.32 16.79
CA GLY A 168 -18.51 -9.59 17.50
C GLY A 168 -18.31 -10.82 16.60
N LYS A 169 -17.97 -11.95 17.25
CA LYS A 169 -17.80 -13.26 16.59
C LYS A 169 -19.16 -13.89 16.29
N ARG A 170 -19.72 -13.60 15.14
CA ARG A 170 -20.95 -14.22 14.63
C ARG A 170 -21.04 -14.14 13.10
N PRO A 171 -21.77 -15.02 12.41
CA PRO A 171 -22.03 -14.87 10.99
C PRO A 171 -22.90 -13.64 10.69
N ALA A 172 -22.82 -13.14 9.47
CA ALA A 172 -23.74 -12.14 8.95
C ALA A 172 -25.10 -12.79 8.63
N SER A 173 -26.21 -12.14 9.01
CA SER A 173 -27.53 -12.55 8.59
C SER A 173 -27.75 -12.26 7.09
N PRO A 174 -28.76 -12.91 6.43
CA PRO A 174 -29.04 -12.62 5.02
C PRO A 174 -29.38 -11.14 4.72
N ALA A 175 -29.99 -10.44 5.66
CA ALA A 175 -30.28 -9.02 5.53
C ALA A 175 -29.00 -8.16 5.64
N GLU A 176 -28.10 -8.53 6.55
CA GLU A 176 -26.80 -7.88 6.70
C GLU A 176 -25.92 -8.12 5.47
N MET A 177 -25.90 -9.34 4.92
CA MET A 177 -25.18 -9.62 3.67
C MET A 177 -25.65 -8.72 2.52
N LYS A 178 -26.96 -8.56 2.32
CA LYS A 178 -27.48 -7.63 1.30
C LYS A 178 -27.02 -6.18 1.53
N ARG A 179 -26.93 -5.75 2.78
CA ARG A 179 -26.43 -4.41 3.10
C ARG A 179 -24.92 -4.27 2.80
N MET A 180 -24.14 -5.29 3.13
CA MET A 180 -22.69 -5.33 2.83
C MET A 180 -22.46 -5.33 1.31
N GLU A 181 -23.20 -6.14 0.55
CA GLU A 181 -23.14 -6.15 -0.91
C GLU A 181 -23.49 -4.78 -1.51
N ALA A 182 -24.51 -4.09 -0.97
CA ALA A 182 -24.90 -2.76 -1.42
C ALA A 182 -23.82 -1.71 -1.17
N LEU A 183 -23.10 -1.78 -0.05
CA LEU A 183 -21.96 -0.89 0.24
C LEU A 183 -20.78 -1.14 -0.72
N VAL A 184 -20.49 -2.40 -1.04
CA VAL A 184 -19.48 -2.75 -2.06
C VAL A 184 -19.92 -2.22 -3.43
N ASP A 185 -21.17 -2.44 -3.83
CA ASP A 185 -21.72 -1.97 -5.10
C ASP A 185 -21.62 -0.43 -5.23
N GLN A 186 -21.98 0.30 -4.18
CA GLN A 186 -21.82 1.76 -4.12
C GLN A 186 -20.38 2.18 -4.27
N ALA A 187 -19.46 1.56 -3.51
CA ALA A 187 -18.04 1.91 -3.58
C ALA A 187 -17.44 1.64 -4.97
N MET A 188 -17.86 0.55 -5.65
CA MET A 188 -17.45 0.28 -7.03
C MET A 188 -17.90 1.39 -7.98
N HIS A 189 -19.13 1.87 -7.87
CA HIS A 189 -19.63 3.01 -8.64
C HIS A 189 -18.91 4.32 -8.33
N GLU A 190 -18.43 4.48 -7.11
CA GLU A 190 -17.67 5.66 -6.66
C GLU A 190 -16.18 5.59 -7.03
N GLY A 191 -15.71 4.44 -7.51
CA GLY A 191 -14.35 4.28 -8.07
C GLY A 191 -13.42 3.40 -7.24
N ALA A 192 -13.92 2.50 -6.40
CA ALA A 192 -13.10 1.46 -5.79
C ALA A 192 -12.50 0.55 -6.86
N LEU A 193 -11.26 0.09 -6.64
CA LEU A 193 -10.55 -0.82 -7.55
C LEU A 193 -11.08 -2.26 -7.44
N GLY A 194 -11.77 -2.56 -6.37
CA GLY A 194 -12.28 -3.87 -6.04
C GLY A 194 -12.59 -4.00 -4.56
N VAL A 195 -12.64 -5.21 -4.04
CA VAL A 195 -12.86 -5.52 -2.63
C VAL A 195 -11.61 -6.15 -2.03
N SER A 196 -11.33 -5.86 -0.76
CA SER A 196 -10.19 -6.42 -0.04
C SER A 196 -10.61 -7.08 1.27
N SER A 197 -9.71 -7.90 1.83
CA SER A 197 -9.86 -8.46 3.17
C SER A 197 -8.54 -8.49 3.93
N SER A 198 -8.65 -8.54 5.27
CA SER A 198 -7.52 -8.69 6.18
C SER A 198 -7.90 -9.68 7.29
N LEU A 199 -7.75 -10.99 6.96
CA LEU A 199 -8.43 -12.10 7.64
C LEU A 199 -7.78 -12.54 8.96
N GLN A 200 -6.74 -11.84 9.42
CA GLN A 200 -6.14 -12.02 10.75
C GLN A 200 -6.66 -11.00 11.77
N TYR A 201 -7.38 -9.98 11.33
CA TYR A 201 -7.82 -8.87 12.18
C TYR A 201 -9.32 -8.85 12.40
N ILE A 202 -9.75 -8.40 13.58
CA ILE A 202 -11.17 -8.24 13.94
C ILE A 202 -11.73 -6.99 13.25
N PRO A 203 -12.92 -7.07 12.63
CA PRO A 203 -13.87 -8.20 12.65
C PRO A 203 -13.70 -9.17 11.45
N ASN A 204 -12.77 -8.92 10.53
CA ASN A 204 -12.64 -9.67 9.29
C ASN A 204 -12.22 -11.14 9.52
N ILE A 205 -11.55 -11.45 10.63
CA ILE A 205 -11.22 -12.83 11.06
C ILE A 205 -12.47 -13.71 11.21
N TYR A 206 -13.64 -13.12 11.47
CA TYR A 206 -14.91 -13.81 11.65
C TYR A 206 -15.71 -13.98 10.35
N SER A 207 -15.22 -13.44 9.23
CA SER A 207 -15.85 -13.63 7.91
C SER A 207 -15.69 -15.07 7.45
N GLU A 208 -16.79 -15.66 7.02
CA GLU A 208 -16.79 -16.96 6.34
C GLU A 208 -16.34 -16.78 4.89
N THR A 209 -15.79 -17.83 4.27
CA THR A 209 -15.39 -17.81 2.86
C THR A 209 -16.55 -17.45 1.93
N SER A 210 -17.76 -17.94 2.23
CA SER A 210 -19.00 -17.62 1.49
C SER A 210 -19.35 -16.13 1.50
N GLU A 211 -19.12 -15.45 2.64
CA GLU A 211 -19.29 -13.99 2.75
C GLU A 211 -18.31 -13.25 1.82
N LEU A 212 -17.03 -13.65 1.84
CA LEU A 212 -16.00 -13.05 0.98
C LEU A 212 -16.28 -13.29 -0.51
N VAL A 213 -16.72 -14.50 -0.87
CA VAL A 213 -17.15 -14.84 -2.24
C VAL A 213 -18.31 -13.95 -2.70
N ALA A 214 -19.32 -13.73 -1.84
CA ALA A 214 -20.46 -12.88 -2.19
C ALA A 214 -20.02 -11.43 -2.48
N LEU A 215 -19.17 -10.85 -1.62
CA LEU A 215 -18.63 -9.50 -1.81
C LEU A 215 -17.71 -9.41 -3.04
N ALA A 216 -16.86 -10.43 -3.26
CA ALA A 216 -16.00 -10.51 -4.44
C ALA A 216 -16.80 -10.61 -5.75
N LYS A 217 -17.93 -11.34 -5.76
CA LYS A 217 -18.85 -11.39 -6.92
C LYS A 217 -19.45 -10.01 -7.25
N VAL A 218 -19.69 -9.18 -6.24
CA VAL A 218 -20.14 -7.79 -6.49
C VAL A 218 -19.05 -7.02 -7.24
N ALA A 219 -17.81 -7.04 -6.75
CA ALA A 219 -16.69 -6.34 -7.39
C ALA A 219 -16.38 -6.89 -8.81
N ALA A 220 -16.48 -8.22 -9.00
CA ALA A 220 -16.24 -8.88 -10.29
C ALA A 220 -17.18 -8.39 -11.40
N ARG A 221 -18.45 -8.05 -11.08
CA ARG A 221 -19.41 -7.50 -12.05
C ARG A 221 -18.93 -6.23 -12.74
N TYR A 222 -18.03 -5.50 -12.08
CA TYR A 222 -17.44 -4.25 -12.58
C TYR A 222 -16.04 -4.44 -13.18
N GLY A 223 -15.51 -5.67 -13.19
CA GLY A 223 -14.11 -5.92 -13.58
C GLY A 223 -13.09 -5.53 -12.50
N GLY A 224 -13.54 -5.37 -11.24
CA GLY A 224 -12.69 -5.13 -10.09
C GLY A 224 -11.85 -6.35 -9.72
N ALA A 225 -10.97 -6.19 -8.71
CA ALA A 225 -10.11 -7.25 -8.19
C ALA A 225 -10.43 -7.57 -6.73
N TYR A 226 -9.93 -8.72 -6.25
CA TYR A 226 -9.92 -9.11 -4.84
C TYR A 226 -8.50 -9.17 -4.32
N PHE A 227 -8.17 -8.35 -3.32
CA PHE A 227 -6.85 -8.35 -2.68
C PHE A 227 -6.99 -8.78 -1.23
N THR A 228 -6.03 -9.57 -0.72
CA THR A 228 -6.19 -10.14 0.63
C THR A 228 -4.89 -10.24 1.42
N HIS A 229 -4.91 -9.74 2.65
CA HIS A 229 -4.13 -10.25 3.74
C HIS A 229 -4.79 -11.57 4.16
N GLN A 230 -4.20 -12.67 3.78
CA GLN A 230 -4.80 -14.00 3.91
C GLN A 230 -4.98 -14.43 5.38
N ARG A 231 -5.83 -15.43 5.62
CA ARG A 231 -6.26 -15.86 6.96
C ARG A 231 -5.13 -16.42 7.83
N SER A 232 -4.12 -17.00 7.22
CA SER A 232 -2.94 -17.51 7.92
C SER A 232 -1.72 -17.38 7.03
N GLU A 233 -0.62 -16.94 7.60
CA GLU A 233 0.70 -16.83 6.99
C GLU A 233 1.67 -17.86 7.59
N SER A 234 1.19 -18.74 8.47
CA SER A 234 1.99 -19.69 9.23
C SER A 234 1.47 -21.13 9.13
N GLY A 235 1.15 -21.79 10.22
CA GLY A 235 0.79 -23.21 10.28
C GLY A 235 -0.40 -23.63 9.42
N ARG A 236 -1.33 -22.71 9.12
CA ARG A 236 -2.50 -22.95 8.25
C ARG A 236 -2.37 -22.29 6.87
N LEU A 237 -1.17 -21.93 6.46
CA LEU A 237 -0.91 -21.23 5.19
C LEU A 237 -1.48 -21.96 3.99
N SER A 238 -1.35 -23.30 3.93
CA SER A 238 -1.90 -24.11 2.82
C SER A 238 -3.42 -23.99 2.73
N ALA A 239 -4.14 -24.12 3.84
CA ALA A 239 -5.60 -23.95 3.89
C ALA A 239 -6.02 -22.50 3.56
N SER A 240 -5.20 -21.53 3.96
CA SER A 240 -5.41 -20.12 3.62
C SER A 240 -5.31 -19.85 2.12
N LEU A 241 -4.36 -20.50 1.43
CA LEU A 241 -4.28 -20.45 -0.04
C LEU A 241 -5.48 -21.12 -0.71
N ASP A 242 -5.95 -22.25 -0.17
CA ASP A 242 -7.16 -22.92 -0.69
C ASP A 242 -8.39 -22.01 -0.60
N GLU A 243 -8.52 -21.23 0.48
CA GLU A 243 -9.56 -20.21 0.62
C GLU A 243 -9.42 -19.12 -0.45
N VAL A 244 -8.21 -18.60 -0.66
CA VAL A 244 -7.93 -17.58 -1.69
C VAL A 244 -8.29 -18.10 -3.09
N PHE A 245 -7.88 -19.34 -3.42
CA PHE A 245 -8.19 -19.95 -4.72
C PHE A 245 -9.69 -20.25 -4.88
N THR A 246 -10.39 -20.58 -3.80
CA THR A 246 -11.84 -20.76 -3.79
C THR A 246 -12.54 -19.43 -4.11
N ILE A 247 -12.14 -18.34 -3.48
CA ILE A 247 -12.71 -17.01 -3.74
C ILE A 247 -12.44 -16.59 -5.19
N ALA A 248 -11.21 -16.76 -5.68
CA ALA A 248 -10.85 -16.46 -7.07
C ALA A 248 -11.69 -17.23 -8.08
N ARG A 249 -11.89 -18.53 -7.84
CA ARG A 249 -12.65 -19.44 -8.71
C ARG A 249 -14.13 -19.13 -8.71
N GLU A 250 -14.75 -19.02 -7.52
CA GLU A 250 -16.19 -18.87 -7.41
C GLU A 250 -16.68 -17.45 -7.78
N ALA A 251 -15.87 -16.42 -7.50
CA ALA A 251 -16.19 -15.07 -7.90
C ALA A 251 -15.70 -14.74 -9.33
N LYS A 252 -14.84 -15.57 -9.94
CA LYS A 252 -14.21 -15.33 -11.24
C LYS A 252 -13.53 -13.97 -11.29
N ILE A 253 -12.71 -13.71 -10.30
CA ILE A 253 -12.12 -12.41 -10.03
C ILE A 253 -10.60 -12.50 -10.00
N ARG A 254 -9.90 -11.49 -10.58
CA ARG A 254 -8.45 -11.31 -10.40
C ARG A 254 -8.15 -11.18 -8.91
N THR A 255 -7.16 -11.93 -8.44
CA THR A 255 -6.87 -12.02 -7.01
C THR A 255 -5.39 -11.76 -6.74
N GLN A 256 -5.11 -10.98 -5.71
CA GLN A 256 -3.77 -10.66 -5.25
C GLN A 256 -3.62 -11.01 -3.77
N ILE A 257 -2.59 -11.80 -3.44
CA ILE A 257 -2.20 -12.04 -2.06
C ILE A 257 -1.23 -10.93 -1.65
N TRP A 258 -1.60 -10.15 -0.63
CA TRP A 258 -0.73 -9.12 -0.10
C TRP A 258 0.42 -9.71 0.71
N HIS A 259 1.59 -9.06 0.65
CA HIS A 259 2.80 -9.31 1.45
C HIS A 259 3.03 -10.80 1.77
N LEU A 260 3.04 -11.65 0.73
CA LEU A 260 3.17 -13.11 0.84
C LEU A 260 4.32 -13.52 1.77
N LYS A 261 4.03 -14.32 2.80
CA LYS A 261 5.01 -14.80 3.78
C LYS A 261 4.81 -16.27 4.12
N THR A 262 5.89 -16.88 4.54
CA THR A 262 5.93 -18.14 5.29
C THR A 262 6.38 -17.80 6.71
N ALA A 263 5.43 -17.28 7.50
CA ALA A 263 5.73 -16.73 8.81
C ALA A 263 6.09 -17.80 9.83
N TYR A 264 6.98 -17.43 10.76
CA TYR A 264 7.48 -18.19 11.89
C TYR A 264 8.40 -19.35 11.53
N LYS A 265 9.38 -19.63 12.40
CA LYS A 265 10.46 -20.59 12.18
C LYS A 265 10.04 -21.96 11.64
N PRO A 266 8.90 -22.58 12.10
CA PRO A 266 8.49 -23.88 11.55
C PRO A 266 8.12 -23.85 10.05
N ASN A 267 7.87 -22.68 9.48
CA ASN A 267 7.50 -22.51 8.07
C ASN A 267 8.62 -21.95 7.20
N PHE A 268 9.78 -21.62 7.76
CA PHE A 268 10.91 -21.09 7.00
C PHE A 268 11.38 -22.10 5.95
N GLY A 269 11.70 -21.61 4.75
CA GLY A 269 12.10 -22.43 3.60
C GLY A 269 10.94 -22.98 2.77
N ARG A 270 9.67 -22.70 3.12
CA ARG A 270 8.50 -23.18 2.37
C ARG A 270 8.07 -22.29 1.22
N MET A 271 8.68 -21.13 1.04
CA MET A 271 8.29 -20.19 -0.02
C MET A 271 8.26 -20.83 -1.42
N PRO A 272 9.22 -21.68 -1.83
CA PRO A 272 9.15 -22.36 -3.13
C PRO A 272 7.89 -23.24 -3.30
N GLU A 273 7.46 -23.94 -2.25
CA GLU A 273 6.21 -24.71 -2.25
C GLU A 273 4.98 -23.81 -2.48
N ILE A 274 4.94 -22.67 -1.78
CA ILE A 274 3.84 -21.72 -1.84
C ILE A 274 3.75 -21.06 -3.23
N LEU A 275 4.89 -20.68 -3.80
CA LEU A 275 4.97 -20.13 -5.15
C LEU A 275 4.51 -21.15 -6.20
N LYS A 276 4.92 -22.41 -6.05
CA LYS A 276 4.46 -23.50 -6.93
C LYS A 276 2.93 -23.66 -6.89
N ARG A 277 2.31 -23.55 -5.74
CA ARG A 277 0.84 -23.60 -5.63
C ARG A 277 0.16 -22.44 -6.34
N ILE A 278 0.75 -21.23 -6.31
CA ILE A 278 0.23 -20.08 -7.08
C ILE A 278 0.38 -20.35 -8.58
N GLU A 279 1.52 -20.90 -9.03
CA GLU A 279 1.70 -21.31 -10.44
C GLU A 279 0.68 -22.34 -10.89
N ASP A 280 0.43 -23.36 -10.07
CA ASP A 280 -0.55 -24.41 -10.37
C ASP A 280 -1.97 -23.84 -10.48
N ALA A 281 -2.36 -22.95 -9.57
CA ALA A 281 -3.64 -22.26 -9.63
C ALA A 281 -3.77 -21.42 -10.93
N ARG A 282 -2.70 -20.75 -11.37
CA ARG A 282 -2.69 -20.06 -12.67
C ARG A 282 -2.78 -20.99 -13.85
N ALA A 283 -2.11 -22.14 -13.80
CA ALA A 283 -2.22 -23.17 -14.85
C ALA A 283 -3.65 -23.75 -14.96
N GLU A 284 -4.41 -23.75 -13.86
CA GLU A 284 -5.85 -24.06 -13.84
C GLU A 284 -6.73 -22.92 -14.38
N GLY A 285 -6.16 -21.76 -14.73
CA GLY A 285 -6.86 -20.59 -15.27
C GLY A 285 -7.30 -19.55 -14.25
N LEU A 286 -6.87 -19.66 -12.98
CA LEU A 286 -7.13 -18.63 -11.97
C LEU A 286 -6.14 -17.45 -12.15
N ASP A 287 -6.64 -16.23 -12.16
CA ASP A 287 -5.77 -15.03 -12.20
C ASP A 287 -5.37 -14.66 -10.77
N VAL A 288 -4.38 -15.38 -10.24
CA VAL A 288 -3.85 -15.20 -8.88
C VAL A 288 -2.38 -14.80 -8.94
N ALA A 289 -1.99 -13.80 -8.16
CA ALA A 289 -0.61 -13.35 -7.99
C ALA A 289 -0.38 -12.87 -6.54
N ALA A 290 0.83 -12.39 -6.23
CA ALA A 290 1.15 -11.89 -4.90
C ALA A 290 2.00 -10.62 -4.97
N ASN A 291 2.18 -9.93 -3.85
CA ASN A 291 3.22 -8.94 -3.68
C ASN A 291 4.04 -9.21 -2.42
N GLN A 292 5.18 -8.52 -2.29
CA GLN A 292 6.09 -8.65 -1.16
C GLN A 292 6.83 -7.34 -0.92
N TYR A 293 7.16 -7.03 0.32
CA TYR A 293 8.14 -6.01 0.67
C TYR A 293 9.52 -6.64 0.90
N PRO A 294 10.63 -5.93 0.61
CA PRO A 294 11.98 -6.49 0.63
C PRO A 294 12.62 -6.44 2.03
N TRP A 295 11.93 -6.91 3.05
CA TRP A 295 12.37 -6.89 4.46
C TRP A 295 11.91 -8.17 5.17
N ASN A 296 12.71 -8.63 6.13
CA ASN A 296 12.49 -9.91 6.84
C ASN A 296 11.79 -9.76 8.20
N ARG A 297 11.27 -8.58 8.51
CA ARG A 297 10.40 -8.34 9.67
C ARG A 297 9.07 -7.78 9.21
N ALA A 298 8.01 -8.05 9.97
CA ALA A 298 6.69 -7.48 9.76
C ALA A 298 6.44 -6.34 10.75
N SER A 299 5.35 -5.60 10.54
CA SER A 299 4.88 -4.57 11.47
C SER A 299 3.37 -4.53 11.48
N ASN A 300 2.79 -4.39 12.68
CA ASN A 300 1.35 -4.19 12.89
C ASN A 300 1.09 -3.57 14.26
N GLY A 301 -0.16 -3.56 14.73
CA GLY A 301 -0.49 -3.12 16.08
C GLY A 301 0.06 -4.08 17.15
N LEU A 302 0.59 -3.54 18.24
CA LEU A 302 1.11 -4.34 19.36
C LEU A 302 0.03 -5.23 19.99
N ASP A 303 -1.24 -4.81 19.95
CA ASP A 303 -2.39 -5.59 20.41
C ASP A 303 -2.62 -6.88 19.59
N ALA A 304 -2.03 -7.01 18.40
CA ALA A 304 -2.06 -8.23 17.61
C ALA A 304 -1.26 -9.39 18.25
N CYS A 305 -0.38 -9.09 19.20
CA CYS A 305 0.28 -10.09 20.05
C CYS A 305 -0.66 -10.75 21.07
N LEU A 306 -1.88 -10.19 21.26
CA LEU A 306 -2.85 -10.68 22.24
C LEU A 306 -3.86 -11.65 21.60
N PRO A 307 -4.40 -12.63 22.37
CA PRO A 307 -5.40 -13.56 21.85
C PRO A 307 -6.64 -12.85 21.29
N PRO A 308 -7.26 -13.33 20.19
CA PRO A 308 -8.43 -12.68 19.59
C PRO A 308 -9.62 -12.51 20.53
N TRP A 309 -9.85 -13.45 21.46
CA TRP A 309 -11.00 -13.39 22.38
C TRP A 309 -10.96 -12.13 23.28
N VAL A 310 -9.77 -11.66 23.70
CA VAL A 310 -9.68 -10.44 24.52
C VAL A 310 -9.99 -9.19 23.70
N ARG A 311 -9.77 -9.25 22.39
CA ARG A 311 -10.00 -8.15 21.43
C ARG A 311 -11.42 -8.13 20.86
N GLU A 312 -12.24 -9.17 21.09
CA GLU A 312 -13.62 -9.25 20.60
C GLU A 312 -14.46 -8.07 21.11
N GLY A 313 -15.23 -7.45 20.22
CA GLY A 313 -16.03 -6.26 20.53
C GLY A 313 -15.29 -4.93 20.35
N GLY A 314 -14.02 -4.98 19.89
CA GLY A 314 -13.26 -3.78 19.53
C GLY A 314 -12.46 -3.18 20.68
N ARG A 315 -11.90 -1.99 20.41
CA ARG A 315 -10.93 -1.30 21.27
C ARG A 315 -11.41 -1.11 22.72
N GLU A 316 -12.58 -0.54 22.93
CA GLU A 316 -13.07 -0.25 24.29
C GLU A 316 -13.32 -1.53 25.10
N ALA A 317 -13.79 -2.60 24.43
CA ALA A 317 -13.97 -3.89 25.08
C ALA A 317 -12.62 -4.53 25.46
N LEU A 318 -11.60 -4.42 24.60
CA LEU A 318 -10.23 -4.83 24.88
C LEU A 318 -9.67 -4.13 26.11
N LEU A 319 -9.71 -2.80 26.15
CA LEU A 319 -9.16 -2.00 27.24
C LEU A 319 -9.85 -2.34 28.56
N LYS A 320 -11.18 -2.48 28.55
CA LYS A 320 -11.95 -2.88 29.75
C LYS A 320 -11.53 -4.27 30.25
N ARG A 321 -11.35 -5.25 29.34
CA ARG A 321 -10.95 -6.61 29.75
C ARG A 321 -9.53 -6.64 30.30
N LEU A 322 -8.58 -5.96 29.66
CA LEU A 322 -7.18 -5.92 30.11
C LEU A 322 -6.99 -5.20 31.46
N ALA A 323 -7.94 -4.39 31.89
CA ALA A 323 -7.94 -3.78 33.23
C ALA A 323 -8.25 -4.79 34.35
N ASP A 324 -8.83 -5.96 34.02
CA ASP A 324 -9.14 -7.03 35.00
C ASP A 324 -7.90 -7.93 35.19
N PRO A 325 -7.39 -8.06 36.46
CA PRO A 325 -6.22 -8.89 36.75
C PRO A 325 -6.39 -10.37 36.36
N ALA A 326 -7.60 -10.94 36.54
CA ALA A 326 -7.85 -12.34 36.19
C ALA A 326 -7.80 -12.56 34.66
N VAL A 327 -8.29 -11.59 33.91
CA VAL A 327 -8.19 -11.58 32.42
C VAL A 327 -6.74 -11.46 31.99
N ARG A 328 -5.93 -10.59 32.62
CA ARG A 328 -4.49 -10.46 32.33
C ARG A 328 -3.75 -11.79 32.50
N GLU A 329 -3.97 -12.51 33.61
CA GLU A 329 -3.32 -13.80 33.82
C GLU A 329 -3.71 -14.85 32.77
N ARG A 330 -4.97 -14.86 32.33
CA ARG A 330 -5.42 -15.72 31.26
C ARG A 330 -4.75 -15.33 29.93
N VAL A 331 -4.69 -14.05 29.59
CA VAL A 331 -4.02 -13.54 28.39
C VAL A 331 -2.55 -13.97 28.37
N LYS A 332 -1.81 -13.78 29.47
CA LYS A 332 -0.41 -14.22 29.58
C LYS A 332 -0.25 -15.71 29.39
N THR A 333 -1.17 -16.50 29.94
CA THR A 333 -1.18 -17.95 29.78
C THR A 333 -1.37 -18.36 28.32
N ASP A 334 -2.31 -17.73 27.61
CA ASP A 334 -2.61 -18.04 26.22
C ASP A 334 -1.49 -17.55 25.28
N MET A 335 -0.85 -16.42 25.56
CA MET A 335 0.31 -15.93 24.81
C MET A 335 1.52 -16.87 24.88
N ALA A 336 1.64 -17.67 25.94
CA ALA A 336 2.77 -18.59 26.14
C ALA A 336 2.58 -19.96 25.45
N LYS A 337 1.44 -20.20 24.79
CA LYS A 337 1.09 -21.50 24.19
C LYS A 337 0.96 -21.40 22.69
N GLU A 338 1.30 -22.48 22.00
CA GLU A 338 0.90 -22.62 20.60
C GLU A 338 -0.62 -22.57 20.46
N ALA A 339 -1.10 -21.89 19.44
CA ALA A 339 -2.51 -21.71 19.16
C ALA A 339 -2.88 -22.40 17.84
N ALA A 340 -3.96 -23.19 17.87
CA ALA A 340 -4.45 -23.86 16.66
C ALA A 340 -5.35 -22.97 15.79
N ASP A 341 -5.97 -21.95 16.39
CA ASP A 341 -7.06 -21.17 15.79
C ASP A 341 -6.72 -19.68 15.54
N TRP A 342 -5.54 -19.22 15.97
CA TRP A 342 -5.06 -17.86 15.72
C TRP A 342 -3.53 -17.80 15.56
N GLU A 343 -3.05 -16.70 14.97
CA GLU A 343 -1.61 -16.43 14.79
C GLU A 343 -1.04 -15.82 16.08
N ASN A 344 -0.39 -16.63 16.93
CA ASN A 344 0.27 -16.13 18.13
C ASN A 344 1.58 -15.43 17.78
N GLN A 345 1.50 -14.14 17.45
CA GLN A 345 2.62 -13.35 16.98
C GLN A 345 3.73 -13.20 18.01
N TYR A 346 3.39 -13.13 19.30
CA TYR A 346 4.39 -13.08 20.36
C TYR A 346 5.24 -14.34 20.38
N LEU A 347 4.60 -15.50 20.42
CA LEU A 347 5.31 -16.79 20.42
C LEU A 347 6.05 -17.03 19.09
N GLY A 348 5.38 -16.76 17.98
CA GLY A 348 5.93 -16.94 16.63
C GLY A 348 7.16 -16.07 16.34
N ALA A 349 7.23 -14.89 16.93
CA ALA A 349 8.41 -14.01 16.87
C ALA A 349 9.60 -14.52 17.72
N GLY A 350 9.42 -15.58 18.50
CA GLY A 350 10.43 -16.06 19.43
C GLY A 350 10.33 -15.39 20.82
N GLY A 351 9.15 -14.87 21.18
CA GLY A 351 8.90 -14.19 22.43
C GLY A 351 9.32 -12.73 22.45
N ALA A 352 9.67 -12.24 23.62
CA ALA A 352 9.91 -10.83 23.89
C ALA A 352 11.07 -10.19 23.09
N GLU A 353 12.07 -10.96 22.71
CA GLU A 353 13.21 -10.49 21.90
C GLU A 353 12.82 -10.21 20.45
N GLY A 354 11.82 -10.93 19.93
CA GLY A 354 11.36 -10.79 18.55
C GLY A 354 10.32 -9.71 18.35
N VAL A 355 9.85 -9.05 19.40
CA VAL A 355 8.84 -7.98 19.35
C VAL A 355 9.47 -6.66 19.81
N MET A 356 9.46 -5.64 18.93
CA MET A 356 10.00 -4.31 19.20
C MET A 356 8.88 -3.28 19.09
N VAL A 357 8.80 -2.34 20.03
CA VAL A 357 7.85 -1.20 19.97
C VAL A 357 8.29 -0.28 18.82
N ALA A 358 7.39 0.00 17.89
CA ALA A 358 7.68 0.86 16.74
C ALA A 358 7.25 2.31 17.01
N GLU A 359 5.95 2.53 17.13
CA GLU A 359 5.38 3.86 17.34
C GLU A 359 4.34 3.84 18.46
N VAL A 360 4.23 4.95 19.19
CA VAL A 360 3.20 5.16 20.22
C VAL A 360 2.60 6.55 20.11
N LEU A 361 1.34 6.71 20.49
CA LEU A 361 0.68 8.01 20.58
C LEU A 361 0.98 8.74 21.90
N ASP A 362 1.04 8.01 23.00
CA ASP A 362 1.28 8.58 24.34
C ASP A 362 2.74 9.07 24.45
N PRO A 363 2.96 10.37 24.74
CA PRO A 363 4.31 10.92 24.92
C PRO A 363 5.11 10.24 26.03
N GLY A 364 4.46 9.71 27.09
CA GLY A 364 5.11 9.01 28.19
C GLY A 364 5.73 7.66 27.80
N LEU A 365 5.26 7.08 26.68
CA LEU A 365 5.75 5.80 26.15
C LEU A 365 6.84 5.96 25.09
N LYS A 366 7.14 7.18 24.62
CA LYS A 366 8.16 7.43 23.58
C LYS A 366 9.54 6.84 23.90
N LYS A 367 9.88 6.72 25.19
CA LYS A 367 11.11 6.09 25.68
C LYS A 367 11.26 4.61 25.28
N TYR A 368 10.15 3.96 24.87
CA TYR A 368 10.13 2.55 24.46
C TYR A 368 10.26 2.35 22.96
N GLU A 369 10.07 3.37 22.14
CA GLU A 369 10.23 3.25 20.70
C GLU A 369 11.64 2.77 20.32
N GLY A 370 11.72 1.75 19.45
CA GLY A 370 12.96 1.11 19.04
C GLY A 370 13.51 0.08 20.01
N LYS A 371 12.86 -0.14 21.18
CA LYS A 371 13.28 -1.18 22.15
C LYS A 371 12.48 -2.47 21.95
N THR A 372 13.14 -3.61 22.18
CA THR A 372 12.43 -4.89 22.29
C THR A 372 11.62 -4.96 23.57
N ILE A 373 10.57 -5.76 23.55
CA ILE A 373 9.78 -6.03 24.78
C ILE A 373 10.65 -6.66 25.88
N ALA A 374 11.65 -7.46 25.51
CA ALA A 374 12.61 -8.00 26.47
C ALA A 374 13.42 -6.91 27.18
N ALA A 375 13.93 -5.92 26.43
CA ALA A 375 14.66 -4.80 27.01
C ALA A 375 13.77 -3.96 27.94
N ILE A 376 12.53 -3.66 27.52
CA ILE A 376 11.55 -2.93 28.33
C ILE A 376 11.23 -3.70 29.62
N ALA A 377 10.96 -5.00 29.52
CA ALA A 377 10.64 -5.84 30.65
C ALA A 377 11.79 -5.91 31.68
N ALA A 378 13.05 -5.96 31.19
CA ALA A 378 14.23 -5.92 32.04
C ALA A 378 14.39 -4.57 32.77
N GLU A 379 14.21 -3.45 32.07
CA GLU A 379 14.24 -2.10 32.66
C GLU A 379 13.16 -1.91 33.72
N GLU A 380 11.94 -2.37 33.45
CA GLU A 380 10.77 -2.22 34.32
C GLU A 380 10.66 -3.35 35.39
N LYS A 381 11.55 -4.35 35.35
CA LYS A 381 11.58 -5.52 36.24
C LYS A 381 10.25 -6.25 36.33
N LYS A 382 9.62 -6.52 35.15
CA LYS A 382 8.31 -7.17 35.04
C LYS A 382 8.29 -8.31 34.02
N ASP A 383 7.22 -9.10 34.01
CA ASP A 383 6.98 -10.10 32.97
C ASP A 383 6.86 -9.40 31.59
N PRO A 384 7.53 -9.88 30.54
CA PRO A 384 7.45 -9.28 29.20
C PRO A 384 6.01 -9.19 28.66
N ARG A 385 5.15 -10.13 29.00
CA ARG A 385 3.74 -10.12 28.58
C ARG A 385 2.95 -9.03 29.30
N ASP A 386 3.28 -8.74 30.57
CA ASP A 386 2.72 -7.58 31.29
C ASP A 386 3.20 -6.27 30.66
N ALA A 387 4.45 -6.19 30.19
CA ALA A 387 4.94 -5.01 29.48
C ALA A 387 4.12 -4.72 28.21
N ILE A 388 3.79 -5.76 27.40
CA ILE A 388 2.90 -5.61 26.25
C ILE A 388 1.52 -5.09 26.68
N ILE A 389 0.90 -5.73 27.69
CA ILE A 389 -0.43 -5.37 28.17
C ILE A 389 -0.45 -3.93 28.68
N ASP A 390 0.56 -3.51 29.45
CA ASP A 390 0.66 -2.16 30.00
C ASP A 390 0.79 -1.10 28.90
N ILE A 391 1.62 -1.35 27.86
CA ILE A 391 1.77 -0.45 26.72
C ILE A 391 0.45 -0.37 25.94
N VAL A 392 -0.21 -1.51 25.67
CA VAL A 392 -1.51 -1.53 24.98
C VAL A 392 -2.56 -0.75 25.75
N LEU A 393 -2.61 -0.88 27.08
CA LEU A 393 -3.54 -0.11 27.92
C LEU A 393 -3.22 1.38 27.89
N ALA A 394 -1.97 1.74 28.15
CA ALA A 394 -1.55 3.13 28.29
C ALA A 394 -1.71 3.90 26.97
N ASP A 395 -1.37 3.27 25.83
CA ASP A 395 -1.51 3.86 24.49
C ASP A 395 -2.89 3.62 23.86
N ARG A 396 -3.84 3.09 24.65
CA ARG A 396 -5.21 2.82 24.19
C ARG A 396 -5.27 1.98 22.92
N ALA A 397 -4.41 0.94 22.83
CA ALA A 397 -4.25 0.07 21.66
C ALA A 397 -3.94 0.81 20.34
N ASN A 398 -3.14 1.87 20.41
CA ASN A 398 -2.60 2.55 19.22
C ASN A 398 -1.12 2.19 18.96
N ALA A 399 -0.45 1.58 19.93
CA ALA A 399 0.96 1.22 19.82
C ALA A 399 1.22 0.26 18.64
N GLY A 400 2.19 0.59 17.82
CA GLY A 400 2.70 -0.27 16.73
C GLY A 400 3.89 -1.11 17.19
N CYS A 401 4.13 -2.23 16.51
CA CYS A 401 5.31 -3.06 16.73
C CYS A 401 5.95 -3.53 15.43
N ILE A 402 7.23 -3.90 15.52
CA ILE A 402 7.98 -4.62 14.50
C ILE A 402 8.27 -6.03 15.05
N ILE A 403 7.98 -7.05 14.24
CA ILE A 403 8.05 -8.46 14.65
C ILE A 403 8.95 -9.27 13.71
N SER A 404 9.85 -10.08 14.31
CA SER A 404 10.82 -10.91 13.59
C SER A 404 10.22 -12.27 13.24
N ILE A 405 9.49 -12.34 12.13
CA ILE A 405 8.69 -13.51 11.75
C ILE A 405 9.00 -14.08 10.36
N MET A 406 10.00 -13.57 9.66
CA MET A 406 10.29 -13.97 8.28
C MET A 406 11.76 -14.39 8.13
N ASP A 407 12.03 -15.31 7.20
CA ASP A 407 13.36 -15.69 6.77
C ASP A 407 13.78 -14.91 5.51
N GLU A 408 15.03 -14.46 5.45
CA GLU A 408 15.55 -13.69 4.31
C GLU A 408 15.56 -14.52 3.02
N LYS A 409 15.78 -15.86 3.10
CA LYS A 409 15.77 -16.73 1.93
C LYS A 409 14.38 -16.85 1.32
N ASP A 410 13.34 -16.86 2.15
CA ASP A 410 11.96 -16.87 1.69
C ASP A 410 11.58 -15.52 1.05
N VAL A 411 12.04 -14.40 1.62
CA VAL A 411 11.90 -13.07 1.01
C VAL A 411 12.57 -13.02 -0.37
N LEU A 412 13.81 -13.54 -0.47
CA LEU A 412 14.54 -13.63 -1.74
C LEU A 412 13.80 -14.49 -2.77
N ALA A 413 13.31 -15.66 -2.39
CA ALA A 413 12.57 -16.55 -3.28
C ALA A 413 11.29 -15.88 -3.80
N ALA A 414 10.54 -15.19 -2.95
CA ALA A 414 9.36 -14.43 -3.34
C ALA A 414 9.71 -13.29 -4.28
N LEU A 415 10.70 -12.46 -3.94
CA LEU A 415 11.13 -11.34 -4.79
C LEU A 415 11.67 -11.77 -6.15
N ALA A 416 12.34 -12.92 -6.25
CA ALA A 416 12.83 -13.47 -7.52
C ALA A 416 11.69 -13.95 -8.43
N HIS A 417 10.55 -14.34 -7.87
CA HIS A 417 9.48 -15.00 -8.61
C HIS A 417 8.69 -14.01 -9.50
N PRO A 418 8.41 -14.34 -10.79
CA PRO A 418 7.76 -13.43 -11.74
C PRO A 418 6.31 -13.05 -11.39
N LEU A 419 5.62 -13.86 -10.59
CA LEU A 419 4.24 -13.62 -10.13
C LEU A 419 4.16 -12.84 -8.81
N VAL A 420 5.29 -12.39 -8.26
CA VAL A 420 5.32 -11.59 -7.03
C VAL A 420 5.73 -10.16 -7.35
N SER A 421 4.81 -9.25 -7.17
CA SER A 421 4.99 -7.81 -7.36
C SER A 421 5.57 -7.16 -6.09
N PHE A 422 5.41 -5.85 -5.97
CA PHE A 422 5.93 -4.98 -4.94
C PHE A 422 4.81 -4.32 -4.14
N GLY A 423 5.03 -4.14 -2.85
CA GLY A 423 4.23 -3.32 -1.97
C GLY A 423 5.08 -2.89 -0.77
N THR A 424 4.83 -1.71 -0.18
CA THR A 424 5.58 -1.25 0.98
C THR A 424 4.98 -1.71 2.29
N ASP A 425 3.69 -1.97 2.31
CA ASP A 425 2.89 -2.26 3.51
C ASP A 425 3.11 -1.20 4.61
N SER A 426 3.10 0.07 4.19
CA SER A 426 3.42 1.20 5.07
C SER A 426 2.79 2.50 4.57
N PRO A 427 2.39 3.41 5.47
CA PRO A 427 1.93 4.74 5.09
C PRO A 427 3.08 5.66 4.64
N ALA A 428 2.72 6.74 3.96
CA ALA A 428 3.64 7.85 3.67
C ALA A 428 4.08 8.55 4.96
N LYS A 429 5.37 8.84 5.06
CA LYS A 429 6.03 9.51 6.19
C LYS A 429 6.90 10.66 5.69
N ALA A 430 7.38 11.49 6.60
CA ALA A 430 8.33 12.56 6.31
C ALA A 430 9.35 12.69 7.46
N THR A 431 10.55 13.20 7.18
CA THR A 431 11.56 13.49 8.21
C THR A 431 11.32 14.80 8.94
N ASP A 432 10.35 15.57 8.49
CA ASP A 432 9.94 16.88 9.04
C ASP A 432 8.40 16.99 9.06
N GLY A 433 7.88 17.97 9.78
CA GLY A 433 6.45 18.22 9.88
C GLY A 433 5.68 17.19 10.74
N PRO A 434 4.35 17.11 10.61
CA PRO A 434 3.50 16.35 11.53
C PRO A 434 3.72 14.83 11.49
N LEU A 435 4.29 14.29 10.41
CA LEU A 435 4.55 12.85 10.24
C LEU A 435 6.00 12.44 10.57
N SER A 436 6.79 13.32 11.22
CA SER A 436 8.22 13.08 11.50
C SER A 436 8.51 12.43 12.84
N HIS A 437 7.53 12.37 13.74
CA HIS A 437 7.76 12.08 15.17
C HIS A 437 7.57 10.60 15.53
N GLU A 438 7.54 9.72 14.55
CA GLU A 438 7.24 8.31 14.76
C GLU A 438 8.39 7.43 14.30
N THR A 439 8.90 6.57 15.19
CA THR A 439 9.79 5.49 14.79
C THR A 439 8.97 4.47 14.00
N SER A 440 9.35 4.18 12.78
CA SER A 440 8.57 3.34 11.89
C SER A 440 9.41 2.21 11.29
N HIS A 441 8.75 1.28 10.61
CA HIS A 441 9.44 0.22 9.88
C HIS A 441 10.19 0.82 8.66
N PRO A 442 11.44 0.40 8.36
CA PRO A 442 12.20 0.91 7.20
C PRO A 442 11.52 0.64 5.85
N ARG A 443 10.54 -0.28 5.80
CA ARG A 443 9.80 -0.60 4.58
C ARG A 443 9.05 0.59 3.97
N GLY A 444 8.61 1.55 4.78
CA GLY A 444 7.97 2.78 4.31
C GLY A 444 8.92 3.78 3.68
N TRP A 445 10.23 3.62 3.87
CA TRP A 445 11.24 4.60 3.50
C TRP A 445 12.16 4.16 2.37
N GLY A 446 12.41 2.84 2.23
CA GLY A 446 13.46 2.36 1.36
C GLY A 446 13.16 1.09 0.56
N SER A 447 11.92 0.61 0.50
CA SER A 447 11.62 -0.69 -0.14
C SER A 447 11.96 -0.73 -1.63
N ALA A 448 11.51 0.23 -2.43
CA ALA A 448 11.82 0.24 -3.86
C ALA A 448 13.32 0.43 -4.12
N ALA A 449 13.95 1.33 -3.37
CA ALA A 449 15.38 1.57 -3.47
C ALA A 449 16.22 0.35 -3.01
N ARG A 450 15.76 -0.40 -2.00
CA ARG A 450 16.39 -1.65 -1.58
C ARG A 450 16.30 -2.73 -2.67
N ILE A 451 15.17 -2.83 -3.37
CA ILE A 451 15.06 -3.74 -4.52
C ILE A 451 16.11 -3.39 -5.57
N LEU A 452 16.23 -2.12 -5.95
CA LEU A 452 17.14 -1.69 -7.00
C LEU A 452 18.63 -1.75 -6.57
N GLY A 453 18.92 -1.29 -5.36
CA GLY A 453 20.28 -1.25 -4.86
C GLY A 453 20.79 -2.62 -4.41
N TYR A 454 20.09 -3.23 -3.46
CA TYR A 454 20.55 -4.47 -2.83
C TYR A 454 20.25 -5.69 -3.69
N TYR A 455 18.97 -5.96 -4.04
CA TYR A 455 18.62 -7.22 -4.74
C TYR A 455 18.98 -7.23 -6.23
N VAL A 456 18.98 -6.07 -6.91
CA VAL A 456 19.39 -5.99 -8.33
C VAL A 456 20.89 -5.80 -8.48
N ARG A 457 21.46 -4.74 -7.88
CA ARG A 457 22.85 -4.36 -8.11
C ARG A 457 23.84 -5.24 -7.34
N GLU A 458 23.59 -5.48 -6.03
CA GLU A 458 24.55 -6.16 -5.15
C GLU A 458 24.34 -7.68 -5.18
N GLU A 459 23.17 -8.18 -4.82
CA GLU A 459 22.87 -9.61 -4.75
C GLU A 459 22.57 -10.26 -6.12
N LYS A 460 22.22 -9.46 -7.13
CA LYS A 460 21.92 -9.91 -8.52
C LYS A 460 20.85 -11.00 -8.60
N VAL A 461 19.89 -10.96 -7.68
CA VAL A 461 18.74 -11.89 -7.62
C VAL A 461 17.73 -11.61 -8.73
N LEU A 462 17.64 -10.33 -9.15
CA LEU A 462 16.76 -9.85 -10.20
C LEU A 462 17.55 -9.07 -11.25
N ARG A 463 17.14 -9.16 -12.53
CA ARG A 463 17.57 -8.19 -13.54
C ARG A 463 16.82 -6.87 -13.31
N LEU A 464 17.46 -5.75 -13.67
CA LEU A 464 16.89 -4.42 -13.51
C LEU A 464 15.51 -4.31 -14.20
N GLU A 465 15.42 -4.79 -15.44
CA GLU A 465 14.20 -4.72 -16.25
C GLU A 465 13.04 -5.50 -15.61
N GLU A 466 13.34 -6.66 -15.03
CA GLU A 466 12.33 -7.47 -14.34
C GLU A 466 11.88 -6.82 -13.02
N ALA A 467 12.80 -6.25 -12.25
CA ALA A 467 12.46 -5.47 -11.07
C ALA A 467 11.54 -4.30 -11.41
N ILE A 468 11.85 -3.54 -12.47
CA ILE A 468 11.02 -2.43 -12.95
C ILE A 468 9.66 -2.95 -13.41
N ARG A 469 9.59 -4.01 -14.22
CA ARG A 469 8.31 -4.61 -14.65
C ARG A 469 7.40 -4.94 -13.47
N LYS A 470 7.95 -5.58 -12.44
CA LYS A 470 7.21 -6.00 -11.24
C LYS A 470 6.71 -4.81 -10.43
N MET A 471 7.47 -3.73 -10.35
CA MET A 471 7.09 -2.50 -9.65
C MET A 471 6.20 -1.56 -10.48
N THR A 472 5.97 -1.84 -11.77
CA THR A 472 5.28 -0.91 -12.69
C THR A 472 4.16 -1.59 -13.48
N SER A 473 4.42 -2.17 -14.65
CA SER A 473 3.36 -2.71 -15.53
C SER A 473 2.62 -3.88 -14.89
N PHE A 474 3.32 -4.79 -14.23
CA PHE A 474 2.68 -5.92 -13.54
C PHE A 474 1.83 -5.44 -12.35
N ALA A 475 2.31 -4.45 -11.60
CA ALA A 475 1.52 -3.82 -10.54
C ALA A 475 0.30 -3.07 -11.10
N ALA A 476 0.45 -2.35 -12.23
CA ALA A 476 -0.65 -1.68 -12.91
C ALA A 476 -1.73 -2.66 -13.39
N GLU A 477 -1.31 -3.79 -13.96
CA GLU A 477 -2.21 -4.87 -14.39
C GLU A 477 -2.98 -5.45 -13.20
N ALA A 478 -2.28 -5.77 -12.11
CA ALA A 478 -2.89 -6.29 -10.90
C ALA A 478 -3.97 -5.34 -10.34
N ALA A 479 -3.69 -4.03 -10.32
CA ALA A 479 -4.62 -3.00 -9.83
C ALA A 479 -5.67 -2.56 -10.87
N GLY A 480 -5.58 -3.01 -12.12
CA GLY A 480 -6.51 -2.61 -13.18
C GLY A 480 -6.31 -1.16 -13.66
N LEU A 481 -5.07 -0.69 -13.76
CA LEU A 481 -4.69 0.66 -14.19
C LEU A 481 -4.19 0.64 -15.65
N PRO A 482 -5.02 0.93 -16.66
CA PRO A 482 -4.69 0.68 -18.07
C PRO A 482 -3.74 1.71 -18.69
N ASP A 483 -3.55 2.87 -18.06
CA ASP A 483 -2.83 4.02 -18.63
C ASP A 483 -1.51 4.33 -17.89
N ARG A 484 -1.01 3.39 -17.05
CA ARG A 484 0.17 3.56 -16.20
C ARG A 484 1.10 2.34 -16.25
N GLY A 485 2.31 2.49 -15.71
CA GLY A 485 3.27 1.39 -15.57
C GLY A 485 4.14 1.13 -16.80
N LEU A 486 4.02 1.91 -17.88
CA LEU A 486 4.89 1.82 -19.07
C LEU A 486 5.39 3.20 -19.50
N VAL A 487 6.65 3.27 -19.96
CA VAL A 487 7.17 4.43 -20.71
C VAL A 487 6.73 4.30 -22.17
N ARG A 488 5.50 4.72 -22.45
CA ARG A 488 4.86 4.57 -23.75
C ARG A 488 4.04 5.82 -24.12
N PRO A 489 4.08 6.30 -25.38
CA PRO A 489 3.24 7.42 -25.80
C PRO A 489 1.75 7.20 -25.48
N GLY A 490 1.11 8.24 -24.91
CA GLY A 490 -0.28 8.22 -24.47
C GLY A 490 -0.49 7.82 -23.01
N PHE A 491 0.47 7.16 -22.36
CA PHE A 491 0.44 6.82 -20.95
C PHE A 491 0.65 8.06 -20.07
N ALA A 492 0.20 8.01 -18.83
CA ALA A 492 0.47 9.04 -17.85
C ALA A 492 1.99 9.22 -17.67
N ALA A 493 2.43 10.46 -17.60
CA ALA A 493 3.84 10.78 -17.37
C ALA A 493 4.19 10.66 -15.87
N ASP A 494 4.01 9.45 -15.35
CA ASP A 494 4.53 9.04 -14.06
C ASP A 494 5.87 8.38 -14.31
N LEU A 495 6.96 9.03 -13.91
CA LEU A 495 8.33 8.62 -14.23
C LEU A 495 9.20 8.63 -12.96
N ALA A 496 10.05 7.60 -12.84
CA ALA A 496 11.15 7.54 -11.87
C ALA A 496 12.48 7.59 -12.62
N VAL A 497 13.30 8.60 -12.33
CA VAL A 497 14.61 8.80 -12.95
C VAL A 497 15.67 8.69 -11.88
N PHE A 498 16.54 7.71 -12.01
CA PHE A 498 17.52 7.38 -10.98
C PHE A 498 18.88 6.95 -11.55
N ASP A 499 19.91 7.08 -10.74
CA ASP A 499 21.24 6.57 -11.05
C ASP A 499 21.33 5.09 -10.60
N PRO A 500 21.46 4.13 -11.53
CA PRO A 500 21.52 2.72 -11.19
C PRO A 500 22.79 2.33 -10.40
N ALA A 501 23.84 3.15 -10.43
CA ALA A 501 25.08 2.90 -9.70
C ALA A 501 24.96 3.30 -8.22
N THR A 502 24.14 4.29 -7.90
CA THR A 502 24.07 4.88 -6.54
C THR A 502 22.75 4.70 -5.82
N VAL A 503 21.67 4.29 -6.54
CA VAL A 503 20.35 4.07 -5.93
C VAL A 503 20.42 3.06 -4.78
N ARG A 504 19.94 3.46 -3.59
CA ARG A 504 19.95 2.62 -2.38
C ARG A 504 18.94 3.07 -1.33
N SER A 505 18.55 2.14 -0.45
CA SER A 505 17.88 2.46 0.80
C SER A 505 18.91 2.95 1.81
N ALA A 506 18.66 4.12 2.40
CA ALA A 506 19.42 4.60 3.57
C ALA A 506 18.73 4.21 4.90
N ALA A 507 17.50 3.69 4.83
CA ALA A 507 16.74 3.21 5.99
C ALA A 507 17.21 1.83 6.44
N THR A 508 17.34 1.64 7.76
CA THR A 508 17.60 0.36 8.44
C THR A 508 16.62 0.17 9.60
N PHE A 509 16.63 -0.95 10.28
CA PHE A 509 15.80 -1.14 11.48
C PHE A 509 16.24 -0.24 12.65
N GLU A 510 17.52 0.11 12.71
CA GLU A 510 18.10 0.99 13.73
C GLU A 510 17.86 2.48 13.42
N THR A 511 17.86 2.82 12.15
CA THR A 511 17.64 4.20 11.66
C THR A 511 16.64 4.22 10.52
N PRO A 512 15.35 3.95 10.79
CA PRO A 512 14.37 3.73 9.73
C PRO A 512 13.96 5.00 8.98
N ASN A 513 13.94 6.14 9.65
CA ASN A 513 13.39 7.39 9.12
C ASN A 513 14.41 8.13 8.25
N ARG A 514 14.82 7.51 7.14
CA ARG A 514 15.76 8.06 6.16
C ARG A 514 15.24 7.91 4.75
N TYR A 515 15.26 9.01 3.99
CA TYR A 515 14.91 8.96 2.57
C TYR A 515 15.90 8.12 1.78
N SER A 516 15.41 7.50 0.71
CA SER A 516 16.24 6.79 -0.27
C SER A 516 17.13 7.74 -1.04
N GLU A 517 18.24 7.23 -1.54
CA GLU A 517 19.24 7.96 -2.30
C GLU A 517 19.26 7.49 -3.76
N GLY A 518 19.81 8.32 -4.67
CA GLY A 518 20.01 7.99 -6.08
C GLY A 518 18.85 8.33 -7.01
N PHE A 519 17.67 8.72 -6.50
CA PHE A 519 16.58 9.25 -7.32
C PHE A 519 16.83 10.73 -7.62
N ARG A 520 17.03 11.05 -8.91
CA ARG A 520 17.30 12.42 -9.38
C ARG A 520 16.01 13.18 -9.69
N TYR A 521 15.10 12.55 -10.45
CA TYR A 521 13.82 13.15 -10.79
C TYR A 521 12.69 12.14 -10.62
N VAL A 522 11.56 12.62 -10.09
CA VAL A 522 10.32 11.85 -10.04
C VAL A 522 9.21 12.76 -10.55
N ALA A 523 8.53 12.33 -11.60
CA ALA A 523 7.39 13.02 -12.16
C ALA A 523 6.09 12.25 -11.87
N VAL A 524 5.06 12.98 -11.48
CA VAL A 524 3.70 12.46 -11.29
C VAL A 524 2.76 13.28 -12.19
N ASN A 525 2.03 12.61 -13.07
CA ASN A 525 1.18 13.27 -14.06
C ASN A 525 1.93 14.41 -14.82
N GLY A 526 3.22 14.18 -15.12
CA GLY A 526 4.07 15.12 -15.85
C GLY A 526 4.62 16.31 -15.06
N VAL A 527 4.43 16.33 -13.74
CA VAL A 527 4.96 17.38 -12.86
C VAL A 527 6.03 16.80 -11.95
N LEU A 528 7.22 17.42 -11.91
CA LEU A 528 8.30 16.99 -11.02
C LEU A 528 7.92 17.21 -9.56
N VAL A 529 7.84 16.13 -8.80
CA VAL A 529 7.66 16.10 -7.34
C VAL A 529 9.01 15.93 -6.63
N VAL A 530 9.98 15.29 -7.30
CA VAL A 530 11.41 15.33 -6.95
C VAL A 530 12.16 15.93 -8.14
N ASP A 531 13.03 16.91 -7.87
CA ASP A 531 13.77 17.64 -8.84
C ASP A 531 15.23 17.78 -8.41
N ASP A 532 16.13 17.13 -9.15
CA ASP A 532 17.55 17.01 -8.82
C ASP A 532 17.78 16.55 -7.38
N GLY A 533 17.04 15.50 -6.98
CA GLY A 533 17.12 14.90 -5.65
C GLY A 533 16.39 15.69 -4.54
N LYS A 534 15.71 16.78 -4.87
CA LYS A 534 15.01 17.63 -3.88
C LYS A 534 13.49 17.53 -4.03
N ILE A 535 12.80 17.40 -2.91
CA ILE A 535 11.33 17.43 -2.86
C ILE A 535 10.85 18.84 -3.23
N THR A 536 9.95 18.94 -4.20
CA THR A 536 9.46 20.24 -4.71
C THR A 536 8.26 20.78 -3.94
N GLY A 537 7.58 19.96 -3.17
CA GLY A 537 6.32 20.31 -2.49
C GLY A 537 5.10 20.37 -3.42
N LYS A 538 5.23 20.08 -4.71
CA LYS A 538 4.10 20.02 -5.65
C LYS A 538 3.23 18.79 -5.41
N THR A 539 1.92 18.93 -5.61
CA THR A 539 0.91 17.91 -5.33
C THR A 539 0.04 17.57 -6.55
N PRO A 540 0.63 17.07 -7.65
CA PRO A 540 -0.09 16.80 -8.91
C PRO A 540 -0.84 15.46 -8.91
N GLY A 541 -0.77 14.69 -7.84
CA GLY A 541 -1.41 13.39 -7.71
C GLY A 541 -2.93 13.47 -7.80
N ARG A 542 -3.55 12.36 -8.13
CA ARG A 542 -5.01 12.27 -8.37
C ARG A 542 -5.58 11.04 -7.70
N ALA A 543 -6.87 11.10 -7.39
CA ALA A 543 -7.67 9.92 -7.07
C ALA A 543 -7.83 9.05 -8.32
N LEU A 544 -7.32 7.82 -8.29
CA LEU A 544 -7.49 6.86 -9.38
C LEU A 544 -8.82 6.14 -9.22
N LYS A 545 -9.59 6.11 -10.29
CA LYS A 545 -10.93 5.51 -10.30
C LYS A 545 -10.88 4.11 -10.92
N GLY A 546 -11.45 3.14 -10.21
CA GLY A 546 -11.58 1.77 -10.67
C GLY A 546 -12.57 1.56 -11.81
N PRO A 547 -12.66 0.33 -12.33
CA PRO A 547 -13.40 0.03 -13.57
C PRO A 547 -14.92 0.24 -13.46
N GLY A 548 -15.47 0.22 -12.25
CA GLY A 548 -16.91 0.45 -12.00
C GLY A 548 -17.31 1.91 -11.93
N TYR A 549 -16.37 2.85 -11.99
CA TYR A 549 -16.63 4.26 -11.79
C TYR A 549 -17.66 4.82 -12.78
N ARG A 550 -18.71 5.42 -12.24
CA ARG A 550 -19.71 6.17 -13.01
C ARG A 550 -19.64 7.64 -12.62
N LYS A 551 -19.38 8.49 -13.60
CA LYS A 551 -19.43 9.94 -13.38
C LYS A 551 -20.86 10.31 -13.01
N GLY A 552 -21.08 10.74 -11.74
CA GLY A 552 -22.39 11.23 -11.29
C GLY A 552 -22.88 12.40 -12.16
N PRO A 553 -24.20 12.68 -12.20
CA PRO A 553 -24.71 13.88 -12.86
C PRO A 553 -23.95 15.09 -12.30
N LYS A 554 -23.52 15.99 -13.19
CA LYS A 554 -22.95 17.27 -12.76
C LYS A 554 -23.97 17.94 -11.87
N THR A 555 -23.70 18.04 -10.57
CA THR A 555 -24.47 18.92 -9.70
C THR A 555 -24.15 20.33 -10.16
N ASP A 556 -25.09 20.97 -10.86
CA ASP A 556 -25.01 22.38 -11.18
C ASP A 556 -24.82 23.12 -9.84
N ARG A 557 -23.67 23.79 -9.72
CA ARG A 557 -23.47 24.72 -8.60
C ARG A 557 -24.63 25.73 -8.66
N PRO A 558 -25.36 25.94 -7.57
CA PRO A 558 -26.30 27.05 -7.57
C PRO A 558 -25.54 28.32 -7.89
N SER A 559 -25.89 28.98 -8.99
CA SER A 559 -25.36 30.27 -9.35
C SER A 559 -25.66 31.22 -8.18
N SER A 560 -24.62 31.72 -7.52
CA SER A 560 -24.76 32.84 -6.60
C SER A 560 -25.20 34.06 -7.42
N LYS A 561 -26.50 34.24 -7.56
CA LYS A 561 -27.03 35.54 -7.94
C LYS A 561 -26.77 36.47 -6.75
N ALA A 562 -25.79 37.32 -6.92
CA ALA A 562 -25.65 38.51 -6.12
C ALA A 562 -26.94 39.33 -6.31
N SER A 563 -27.74 39.44 -5.26
CA SER A 563 -28.74 40.48 -5.13
C SER A 563 -28.02 41.75 -4.69
N GLY A 564 -28.13 42.78 -5.55
CA GLY A 564 -27.66 44.13 -5.30
C GLY A 564 -28.39 44.82 -4.14
#